data_237302e508c43528d66148b6a384bc8e
#
_entry.id   237302e508c43528d66148b6a384bc8e
#
_cell.length_a   1.000
_cell.length_b   1.000
_cell.length_c   1.000
_cell.angle_alpha   90.00
_cell.angle_beta   90.00
_cell.angle_gamma   90.00
#
_symmetry.space_group_name_H-M   'P 1'
#
loop_
_entity.id
_entity.type
_entity.pdbx_description
1 polymer ?
#
loop_
_entity_poly.entity_id
_entity_poly.type
_entity_poly.pdbx_seq_one_letter_code
_entity_poly.pdbx_strand_id
1 'polypeptide(L)'
;MLRSLRELGPNGKVISGPSLLVDHIINVSGASSISDLVENKWAGDTCAFLSGKDERSTRLFLRPVHESSSTSSSTRSASTIYFSPRIGLDLSHPGTTNPEILPLHPRIQFLPKPYRFFTHPQELVANGRPQTFLGVLSLCISTNSDFTEALKKPLLSQEIAALMGLKEPTCAKYLAEYVAGREGGVDLLKSFVGAKGKGASSSPSSYLKMMGALSNLIPPFKL
;
A
#
# COMPACT_ATOMS: atom_id res chain seq x y z
N MET A 1 6.65 8.84 -3.89
CA MET A 1 7.51 7.85 -4.60
C MET A 1 6.60 6.85 -5.30
N LEU A 2 6.72 6.68 -6.62
CA LEU A 2 6.04 5.62 -7.37
C LEU A 2 6.72 4.27 -7.06
N ARG A 3 5.93 3.21 -6.93
CA ARG A 3 6.43 1.83 -6.71
C ARG A 3 5.97 0.83 -7.74
N SER A 4 4.87 1.13 -8.41
CA SER A 4 4.38 0.33 -9.53
C SER A 4 3.59 1.20 -10.49
N LEU A 5 3.57 0.79 -11.73
CA LEU A 5 2.74 1.36 -12.79
C LEU A 5 2.15 0.22 -13.62
N ARG A 6 1.11 0.53 -14.37
CA ARG A 6 0.57 -0.33 -15.41
C ARG A 6 0.74 0.36 -16.76
N GLU A 7 1.29 -0.33 -17.73
CA GLU A 7 1.32 0.14 -19.12
C GLU A 7 -0.11 0.28 -19.66
N LEU A 8 -0.34 1.31 -20.45
CA LEU A 8 -1.64 1.50 -21.10
C LEU A 8 -1.83 0.50 -22.25
N GLY A 9 -3.03 -0.05 -22.37
CA GLY A 9 -3.39 -0.97 -23.43
C GLY A 9 -4.06 -2.24 -22.91
N PRO A 10 -4.66 -3.04 -23.81
CA PRO A 10 -5.45 -4.22 -23.43
C PRO A 10 -4.63 -5.30 -22.72
N ASN A 11 -3.33 -5.38 -23.01
CA ASN A 11 -2.38 -6.33 -22.39
C ASN A 11 -1.33 -5.62 -21.55
N GLY A 12 -1.63 -4.42 -21.03
CA GLY A 12 -0.69 -3.61 -20.27
C GLY A 12 -0.10 -4.36 -19.07
N LYS A 13 1.23 -4.48 -19.05
CA LYS A 13 1.97 -5.17 -18.00
C LYS A 13 2.06 -4.30 -16.75
N VAL A 14 1.91 -4.93 -15.58
CA VAL A 14 2.20 -4.28 -14.30
C VAL A 14 3.69 -4.41 -13.99
N ILE A 15 4.35 -3.28 -13.83
CA ILE A 15 5.74 -3.18 -13.42
C ILE A 15 5.74 -2.80 -11.95
N SER A 16 6.23 -3.70 -11.10
CA SER A 16 6.20 -3.53 -9.66
C SER A 16 7.59 -3.68 -9.05
N GLY A 17 8.01 -2.66 -8.35
CA GLY A 17 9.32 -2.53 -7.72
C GLY A 17 10.03 -1.26 -8.16
N PRO A 18 10.67 -0.53 -7.24
CA PRO A 18 11.28 0.77 -7.55
C PRO A 18 12.41 0.64 -8.58
N SER A 19 13.24 -0.40 -8.51
CA SER A 19 14.33 -0.61 -9.49
C SER A 19 13.78 -0.92 -10.87
N LEU A 20 12.84 -1.88 -10.97
CA LEU A 20 12.22 -2.25 -12.24
C LEU A 20 11.47 -1.07 -12.87
N LEU A 21 10.91 -0.19 -12.04
CA LEU A 21 10.24 1.02 -12.51
C LEU A 21 11.24 2.01 -13.11
N VAL A 22 12.40 2.20 -12.47
CA VAL A 22 13.48 3.04 -13.00
C VAL A 22 14.00 2.49 -14.31
N ASP A 23 14.29 1.19 -14.38
CA ASP A 23 14.77 0.52 -15.60
C ASP A 23 13.74 0.67 -16.74
N HIS A 24 12.46 0.52 -16.43
CA HIS A 24 11.40 0.72 -17.42
C HIS A 24 11.36 2.15 -17.95
N ILE A 25 11.44 3.16 -17.05
CA ILE A 25 11.45 4.58 -17.46
C ILE A 25 12.67 4.88 -18.32
N ILE A 26 13.86 4.39 -17.96
CA ILE A 26 15.07 4.53 -18.75
C ILE A 26 14.85 3.97 -20.16
N ASN A 27 14.35 2.74 -20.26
CA ASN A 27 14.11 2.05 -21.54
C ASN A 27 13.12 2.80 -22.44
N VAL A 28 11.95 3.17 -21.91
CA VAL A 28 10.91 3.85 -22.71
C VAL A 28 11.31 5.28 -23.11
N SER A 29 12.24 5.88 -22.36
CA SER A 29 12.78 7.21 -22.67
C SER A 29 13.96 7.14 -23.65
N GLY A 30 14.44 5.96 -24.02
CA GLY A 30 15.62 5.77 -24.85
C GLY A 30 16.88 6.34 -24.21
N ALA A 31 16.96 6.29 -22.87
CA ALA A 31 18.14 6.71 -22.13
C ALA A 31 19.04 5.51 -21.84
N SER A 32 20.36 5.78 -21.72
CA SER A 32 21.36 4.76 -21.43
C SER A 32 21.61 4.58 -19.93
N SER A 33 21.23 5.57 -19.12
CA SER A 33 21.43 5.58 -17.66
C SER A 33 20.49 6.59 -17.00
N ILE A 34 20.46 6.59 -15.65
CA ILE A 34 19.71 7.60 -14.87
C ILE A 34 20.29 9.02 -15.15
N SER A 35 21.62 9.16 -15.23
CA SER A 35 22.27 10.43 -15.52
C SER A 35 21.85 10.95 -16.91
N ASP A 36 21.92 10.07 -17.93
CA ASP A 36 21.48 10.40 -19.30
C ASP A 36 19.98 10.80 -19.33
N LEU A 37 19.15 10.08 -18.58
CA LEU A 37 17.73 10.41 -18.47
C LEU A 37 17.51 11.83 -17.91
N VAL A 38 18.15 12.14 -16.79
CA VAL A 38 17.94 13.41 -16.08
C VAL A 38 18.62 14.56 -16.80
N GLU A 39 19.87 14.41 -17.19
CA GLU A 39 20.68 15.49 -17.73
C GLU A 39 20.38 15.79 -19.19
N ASN A 40 20.26 14.74 -20.01
CA ASN A 40 20.09 14.89 -21.46
C ASN A 40 18.63 14.82 -21.92
N LYS A 41 17.85 13.82 -21.42
CA LYS A 41 16.46 13.65 -21.86
C LYS A 41 15.50 14.65 -21.19
N TRP A 42 15.75 14.98 -19.92
CA TRP A 42 14.92 15.92 -19.15
C TRP A 42 15.59 17.28 -18.94
N ALA A 43 16.80 17.50 -19.45
CA ALA A 43 17.55 18.75 -19.33
C ALA A 43 17.60 19.28 -17.88
N GLY A 44 17.72 18.39 -16.91
CA GLY A 44 17.72 18.70 -15.47
C GLY A 44 16.36 19.03 -14.87
N ASP A 45 15.29 19.10 -15.66
CA ASP A 45 13.94 19.35 -15.16
C ASP A 45 13.29 18.06 -14.67
N THR A 46 13.22 17.89 -13.35
CA THR A 46 12.57 16.75 -12.66
C THR A 46 11.21 17.10 -12.12
N CYS A 47 10.70 18.31 -12.38
CA CYS A 47 9.43 18.79 -11.84
C CYS A 47 8.24 18.43 -12.73
N ALA A 48 7.40 17.47 -12.30
CA ALA A 48 6.19 17.07 -13.01
C ALA A 48 4.98 17.99 -12.75
N PHE A 49 5.10 18.98 -11.87
CA PHE A 49 3.97 19.76 -11.35
C PHE A 49 3.85 21.18 -11.92
N LEU A 50 4.77 21.61 -12.77
CA LEU A 50 4.69 22.94 -13.35
C LEU A 50 3.48 23.07 -14.27
N SER A 51 2.67 24.11 -14.07
CA SER A 51 1.49 24.38 -14.87
C SER A 51 1.85 24.78 -16.30
N GLY A 52 1.17 24.20 -17.25
CA GLY A 52 1.48 24.09 -18.67
C GLY A 52 1.38 25.35 -19.54
N LYS A 53 2.02 26.45 -19.21
CA LYS A 53 2.13 27.58 -20.16
C LYS A 53 3.52 27.80 -20.73
N ASP A 54 4.55 27.16 -20.15
CA ASP A 54 5.90 27.29 -20.64
C ASP A 54 6.27 26.11 -21.53
N GLU A 55 6.97 26.36 -22.64
CA GLU A 55 7.58 25.32 -23.45
C GLU A 55 8.57 24.57 -22.59
N ARG A 56 8.21 23.33 -22.24
CA ARG A 56 9.01 22.51 -21.36
C ARG A 56 10.06 21.74 -22.15
N SER A 57 11.27 21.72 -21.63
CA SER A 57 12.32 20.83 -22.11
C SER A 57 12.04 19.36 -21.81
N THR A 58 11.19 19.05 -20.80
CA THR A 58 10.90 17.68 -20.40
C THR A 58 9.54 17.21 -20.89
N ARG A 59 9.44 15.91 -21.15
CA ARG A 59 8.18 15.23 -21.46
C ARG A 59 7.50 14.61 -20.25
N LEU A 60 8.08 14.78 -19.05
CA LEU A 60 7.48 14.30 -17.80
C LEU A 60 6.52 15.35 -17.26
N PHE A 61 5.23 15.04 -17.22
CA PHE A 61 4.21 15.90 -16.64
C PHE A 61 3.05 15.11 -16.07
N LEU A 62 2.38 15.68 -15.07
CA LEU A 62 1.10 15.18 -14.58
C LEU A 62 -0.02 15.86 -15.37
N ARG A 63 -0.84 15.04 -15.99
CA ARG A 63 -2.03 15.49 -16.71
C ARG A 63 -3.27 15.07 -15.94
N PRO A 64 -4.16 16.03 -15.55
CA PRO A 64 -5.47 15.67 -15.06
C PRO A 64 -6.22 14.87 -16.14
N VAL A 65 -6.78 13.74 -15.77
CA VAL A 65 -7.69 13.02 -16.64
C VAL A 65 -9.04 13.73 -16.56
N HIS A 66 -9.26 14.71 -17.43
CA HIS A 66 -10.60 15.27 -17.61
C HIS A 66 -11.47 14.20 -18.26
N GLU A 67 -12.63 13.94 -17.69
CA GLU A 67 -13.70 13.25 -18.39
C GLU A 67 -14.08 14.13 -19.58
N SER A 68 -13.52 13.80 -20.75
CA SER A 68 -13.94 14.44 -21.99
C SER A 68 -15.40 14.05 -22.23
N SER A 69 -16.27 15.03 -22.22
CA SER A 69 -17.71 14.95 -22.52
C SER A 69 -17.96 14.67 -24.01
N SER A 70 -17.29 13.67 -24.58
CA SER A 70 -17.52 13.21 -25.95
C SER A 70 -17.97 11.76 -25.96
N THR A 71 -19.28 11.60 -26.05
CA THR A 71 -20.05 10.57 -26.79
C THR A 71 -19.33 9.25 -27.12
N SER A 72 -18.84 8.52 -26.12
CA SER A 72 -18.74 7.08 -26.23
C SER A 72 -18.85 6.49 -24.83
N SER A 73 -19.90 5.75 -24.61
CA SER A 73 -20.42 5.18 -23.38
C SER A 73 -19.52 4.08 -22.80
N SER A 74 -18.31 4.42 -22.38
CA SER A 74 -17.60 3.64 -21.41
C SER A 74 -17.31 4.56 -20.21
N THR A 75 -18.24 4.62 -19.28
CA THR A 75 -18.04 5.17 -17.94
C THR A 75 -16.84 4.46 -17.33
N ARG A 76 -15.64 5.00 -17.52
CA ARG A 76 -14.50 4.65 -16.67
C ARG A 76 -14.84 5.17 -15.28
N SER A 77 -15.49 4.34 -14.49
CA SER A 77 -15.69 4.60 -13.07
C SER A 77 -14.33 4.99 -12.49
N ALA A 78 -14.29 6.10 -11.77
CA ALA A 78 -13.08 6.54 -11.10
C ALA A 78 -12.53 5.38 -10.27
N SER A 79 -11.28 5.01 -10.50
CA SER A 79 -10.66 3.90 -9.77
C SER A 79 -10.61 4.23 -8.29
N THR A 80 -11.13 3.34 -7.46
CA THR A 80 -11.05 3.47 -6.00
C THR A 80 -9.60 3.53 -5.56
N ILE A 81 -9.26 4.55 -4.77
CA ILE A 81 -7.94 4.69 -4.17
C ILE A 81 -7.97 4.07 -2.77
N TYR A 82 -7.12 3.09 -2.54
CA TYR A 82 -6.91 2.44 -1.26
C TYR A 82 -5.72 3.04 -0.54
N PHE A 83 -5.76 2.99 0.79
CA PHE A 83 -4.70 3.49 1.66
C PHE A 83 -4.21 2.36 2.55
N SER A 84 -2.91 2.25 2.73
CA SER A 84 -2.35 1.19 3.59
C SER A 84 -1.06 1.62 4.28
N PRO A 85 -0.62 0.87 5.29
CA PRO A 85 0.71 1.01 5.84
C PRO A 85 1.79 0.82 4.77
N ARG A 86 2.94 1.41 5.02
CA ARG A 86 4.11 1.29 4.15
C ARG A 86 4.67 -0.13 4.18
N ILE A 87 5.07 -0.64 3.02
CA ILE A 87 5.81 -1.91 2.89
C ILE A 87 7.23 -1.75 3.45
N GLY A 88 7.74 -2.80 4.10
CA GLY A 88 9.11 -2.86 4.60
C GLY A 88 9.31 -2.21 5.97
N LEU A 89 8.22 -1.96 6.71
CA LEU A 89 8.28 -1.55 8.11
C LEU A 89 7.62 -2.60 8.99
N ASP A 90 8.29 -2.96 10.07
CA ASP A 90 7.78 -3.81 11.15
C ASP A 90 8.46 -3.47 12.48
N LEU A 91 8.19 -4.23 13.53
CA LEU A 91 8.76 -4.05 14.86
C LEU A 91 10.01 -4.92 15.13
N SER A 92 10.44 -5.73 14.17
CA SER A 92 11.58 -6.66 14.34
C SER A 92 12.95 -6.01 14.13
N HIS A 93 13.01 -4.73 13.83
CA HIS A 93 14.27 -4.03 13.62
C HIS A 93 15.07 -3.85 14.92
N PRO A 94 16.42 -3.93 14.88
CA PRO A 94 17.28 -3.82 16.07
C PRO A 94 17.07 -2.56 16.95
N GLY A 95 16.64 -1.44 16.36
CA GLY A 95 16.35 -0.21 17.09
C GLY A 95 15.08 -0.21 17.95
N THR A 96 14.29 -1.29 17.94
CA THR A 96 13.04 -1.42 18.70
C THR A 96 13.18 -2.40 19.89
N THR A 97 14.33 -2.43 20.54
CA THR A 97 14.68 -3.48 21.52
C THR A 97 14.08 -3.31 22.91
N ASN A 98 13.55 -2.13 23.25
CA ASN A 98 13.01 -1.90 24.60
C ASN A 98 11.47 -1.92 24.58
N PRO A 99 10.83 -2.96 25.17
CA PRO A 99 9.37 -3.06 25.25
C PRO A 99 8.74 -1.99 26.17
N GLU A 100 9.51 -1.33 27.03
CA GLU A 100 9.01 -0.27 27.91
C GLU A 100 8.75 1.05 27.16
N ILE A 101 9.20 1.16 25.91
CA ILE A 101 9.02 2.37 25.09
C ILE A 101 7.65 2.41 24.41
N LEU A 102 6.84 1.37 24.55
CA LEU A 102 5.44 1.36 24.10
C LEU A 102 4.60 2.34 24.97
N PRO A 103 3.81 3.26 24.42
CA PRO A 103 3.39 3.47 23.00
C PRO A 103 4.16 4.59 22.26
N LEU A 104 5.17 5.21 22.85
CA LEU A 104 5.79 6.44 22.33
C LEU A 104 6.85 6.21 21.25
N HIS A 105 7.26 4.97 21.02
CA HIS A 105 8.31 4.70 20.03
C HIS A 105 7.87 5.14 18.62
N PRO A 106 8.69 5.90 17.87
CA PRO A 106 8.32 6.43 16.56
C PRO A 106 7.83 5.35 15.57
N ARG A 107 8.44 4.16 15.57
CA ARG A 107 8.00 3.06 14.70
C ARG A 107 6.57 2.62 14.99
N ILE A 108 6.18 2.54 16.25
CA ILE A 108 4.82 2.20 16.66
C ILE A 108 3.84 3.25 16.14
N GLN A 109 4.20 4.52 16.27
CA GLN A 109 3.36 5.62 15.80
C GLN A 109 3.24 5.68 14.27
N PHE A 110 4.33 5.35 13.54
CA PHE A 110 4.37 5.47 12.09
C PHE A 110 3.95 4.20 11.34
N LEU A 111 4.08 3.03 11.97
CA LEU A 111 3.79 1.75 11.35
C LEU A 111 2.35 1.64 10.80
N PRO A 112 1.30 2.04 11.52
CA PRO A 112 -0.07 1.95 11.04
C PRO A 112 -0.46 3.09 10.10
N LYS A 113 0.36 4.13 9.94
CA LYS A 113 -0.02 5.29 9.13
C LYS A 113 -0.18 4.94 7.64
N PRO A 114 -1.21 5.49 6.96
CA PRO A 114 -1.54 5.16 5.58
C PRO A 114 -0.63 5.89 4.57
N TYR A 115 0.64 5.57 4.55
CA TYR A 115 1.62 6.20 3.66
C TYR A 115 1.76 5.54 2.29
N ARG A 116 0.96 4.53 1.99
CA ARG A 116 0.91 3.86 0.70
C ARG A 116 -0.48 4.01 0.09
N PHE A 117 -0.52 4.53 -1.13
CA PHE A 117 -1.71 4.71 -1.95
C PHE A 117 -1.65 3.75 -3.11
N PHE A 118 -2.76 3.11 -3.46
CA PHE A 118 -2.81 2.18 -4.58
C PHE A 118 -4.24 2.04 -5.13
N THR A 119 -4.31 1.59 -6.37
CA THR A 119 -5.53 1.16 -7.06
C THR A 119 -5.36 -0.30 -7.49
N HIS A 120 -6.42 -0.94 -7.93
CA HIS A 120 -6.39 -2.30 -8.49
C HIS A 120 -5.65 -3.31 -7.58
N PRO A 121 -6.14 -3.54 -6.34
CA PRO A 121 -5.46 -4.42 -5.38
C PRO A 121 -5.23 -5.83 -5.90
N GLN A 122 -6.06 -6.33 -6.82
CA GLN A 122 -5.93 -7.63 -7.46
C GLN A 122 -4.69 -7.76 -8.36
N GLU A 123 -4.11 -6.65 -8.80
CA GLU A 123 -2.91 -6.63 -9.64
C GLU A 123 -1.61 -6.50 -8.83
N LEU A 124 -1.71 -6.26 -7.54
CA LEU A 124 -0.56 -6.08 -6.64
C LEU A 124 -0.13 -7.43 -6.03
N VAL A 125 0.55 -8.23 -6.82
CA VAL A 125 0.63 -9.68 -6.63
C VAL A 125 1.61 -10.15 -5.54
N ALA A 126 2.79 -9.59 -5.38
CA ALA A 126 3.81 -10.23 -4.56
C ALA A 126 4.20 -9.46 -3.31
N ASN A 127 4.69 -8.24 -3.46
CA ASN A 127 5.24 -7.47 -2.35
C ASN A 127 4.16 -6.60 -1.68
N GLY A 128 4.01 -6.77 -0.36
CA GLY A 128 3.09 -5.96 0.42
C GLY A 128 1.65 -6.48 0.42
N ARG A 129 1.45 -7.76 0.18
CA ARG A 129 0.13 -8.41 0.25
C ARG A 129 -0.60 -8.14 1.57
N PRO A 130 0.02 -8.25 2.76
CA PRO A 130 -0.66 -7.95 4.00
C PRO A 130 -1.00 -6.46 4.14
N GLN A 131 -0.17 -5.55 3.64
CA GLN A 131 -0.50 -4.12 3.61
C GLN A 131 -1.64 -3.82 2.65
N THR A 132 -1.66 -4.47 1.48
CA THR A 132 -2.79 -4.38 0.53
C THR A 132 -4.07 -4.88 1.18
N PHE A 133 -4.02 -6.02 1.87
CA PHE A 133 -5.16 -6.55 2.63
C PHE A 133 -5.68 -5.54 3.66
N LEU A 134 -4.81 -4.90 4.45
CA LEU A 134 -5.22 -3.88 5.42
C LEU A 134 -5.90 -2.67 4.76
N GLY A 135 -5.42 -2.24 3.60
CA GLY A 135 -6.05 -1.13 2.89
C GLY A 135 -7.45 -1.48 2.36
N VAL A 136 -7.62 -2.70 1.83
CA VAL A 136 -8.93 -3.18 1.39
C VAL A 136 -9.87 -3.40 2.58
N LEU A 137 -9.39 -4.03 3.65
CA LEU A 137 -10.13 -4.22 4.90
C LEU A 137 -10.63 -2.87 5.45
N SER A 138 -9.74 -1.87 5.52
CA SER A 138 -10.08 -0.54 6.01
C SER A 138 -11.24 0.08 5.22
N LEU A 139 -11.24 -0.04 3.90
CA LEU A 139 -12.34 0.46 3.06
C LEU A 139 -13.63 -0.30 3.32
N CYS A 140 -13.60 -1.65 3.36
CA CYS A 140 -14.79 -2.48 3.59
C CYS A 140 -15.47 -2.21 4.93
N ILE A 141 -14.70 -1.77 5.93
CA ILE A 141 -15.22 -1.48 7.28
C ILE A 141 -15.48 0.00 7.54
N SER A 142 -14.95 0.92 6.72
CA SER A 142 -15.06 2.38 6.94
C SER A 142 -16.52 2.89 6.91
N THR A 143 -17.41 2.16 6.26
CA THR A 143 -18.84 2.48 6.18
C THR A 143 -19.62 2.13 7.46
N ASN A 144 -18.99 1.51 8.44
CA ASN A 144 -19.65 1.06 9.67
C ASN A 144 -19.25 1.94 10.85
N SER A 145 -20.22 2.27 11.70
CA SER A 145 -20.02 3.06 12.92
C SER A 145 -19.20 2.30 13.97
N ASP A 146 -19.31 0.98 14.03
CA ASP A 146 -18.58 0.13 14.96
C ASP A 146 -17.60 -0.78 14.21
N PHE A 147 -16.32 -0.54 14.44
CA PHE A 147 -15.23 -1.29 13.85
C PHE A 147 -15.23 -2.77 14.26
N THR A 148 -15.59 -3.05 15.53
CA THR A 148 -15.57 -4.41 16.06
C THR A 148 -16.71 -5.25 15.46
N GLU A 149 -17.88 -4.67 15.33
CA GLU A 149 -19.00 -5.32 14.66
C GLU A 149 -18.76 -5.48 13.16
N ALA A 150 -18.08 -4.51 12.52
CA ALA A 150 -17.72 -4.61 11.12
C ALA A 150 -16.82 -5.82 10.83
N LEU A 151 -15.89 -6.15 11.73
CA LEU A 151 -15.00 -7.31 11.59
C LEU A 151 -15.74 -8.66 11.69
N LYS A 152 -16.93 -8.69 12.29
CA LYS A 152 -17.75 -9.91 12.46
C LYS A 152 -18.70 -10.18 11.29
N LYS A 153 -18.73 -9.31 10.27
CA LYS A 153 -19.61 -9.50 9.11
C LYS A 153 -19.37 -10.85 8.42
N PRO A 154 -20.38 -11.68 8.20
CA PRO A 154 -20.22 -13.03 7.66
C PRO A 154 -19.56 -13.07 6.26
N LEU A 155 -19.81 -12.05 5.44
CA LEU A 155 -19.35 -11.99 4.05
C LEU A 155 -18.06 -11.14 3.86
N LEU A 156 -17.50 -10.60 4.94
CA LEU A 156 -16.34 -9.69 4.84
C LEU A 156 -15.13 -10.36 4.16
N SER A 157 -14.84 -11.60 4.47
CA SER A 157 -13.74 -12.34 3.83
C SER A 157 -13.96 -12.55 2.33
N GLN A 158 -15.19 -12.77 1.92
CA GLN A 158 -15.56 -12.94 0.51
C GLN A 158 -15.45 -11.61 -0.25
N GLU A 159 -15.93 -10.53 0.35
CA GLU A 159 -15.82 -9.18 -0.23
C GLU A 159 -14.35 -8.80 -0.45
N ILE A 160 -13.50 -8.98 0.57
CA ILE A 160 -12.07 -8.71 0.47
C ILE A 160 -11.42 -9.62 -0.58
N ALA A 161 -11.80 -10.90 -0.63
CA ALA A 161 -11.27 -11.86 -1.58
C ALA A 161 -11.57 -11.46 -3.03
N ALA A 162 -12.79 -11.02 -3.30
CA ALA A 162 -13.20 -10.53 -4.61
C ALA A 162 -12.39 -9.28 -5.03
N LEU A 163 -12.20 -8.31 -4.12
CA LEU A 163 -11.44 -7.09 -4.39
C LEU A 163 -9.94 -7.35 -4.61
N MET A 164 -9.37 -8.33 -3.90
CA MET A 164 -7.94 -8.65 -3.97
C MET A 164 -7.60 -9.72 -5.02
N GLY A 165 -8.58 -10.35 -5.65
CA GLY A 165 -8.34 -11.49 -6.54
C GLY A 165 -7.71 -12.69 -5.83
N LEU A 166 -7.97 -12.86 -4.53
CA LEU A 166 -7.45 -13.96 -3.71
C LEU A 166 -8.55 -15.02 -3.46
N LYS A 167 -8.11 -16.21 -3.05
CA LYS A 167 -9.05 -17.24 -2.58
C LYS A 167 -9.64 -16.83 -1.23
N GLU A 168 -10.95 -17.01 -1.04
CA GLU A 168 -11.64 -16.68 0.21
C GLU A 168 -10.99 -17.29 1.46
N PRO A 169 -10.57 -18.59 1.50
CA PRO A 169 -9.90 -19.14 2.68
C PRO A 169 -8.61 -18.41 3.07
N THR A 170 -7.90 -17.82 2.09
CA THR A 170 -6.72 -17.00 2.36
C THR A 170 -7.10 -15.70 3.06
N CYS A 171 -8.14 -15.04 2.58
CA CYS A 171 -8.64 -13.79 3.18
C CYS A 171 -9.25 -14.04 4.56
N ALA A 172 -9.99 -15.13 4.73
CA ALA A 172 -10.53 -15.55 6.04
C ALA A 172 -9.40 -15.80 7.05
N LYS A 173 -8.34 -16.49 6.64
CA LYS A 173 -7.14 -16.67 7.48
C LYS A 173 -6.49 -15.34 7.85
N TYR A 174 -6.34 -14.42 6.90
CA TYR A 174 -5.74 -13.11 7.15
C TYR A 174 -6.58 -12.27 8.13
N LEU A 175 -7.90 -12.31 7.96
CA LEU A 175 -8.84 -11.65 8.87
C LEU A 175 -8.76 -12.24 10.28
N ALA A 176 -8.75 -13.57 10.40
CA ALA A 176 -8.63 -14.26 11.69
C ALA A 176 -7.32 -13.90 12.42
N GLU A 177 -6.20 -13.84 11.71
CA GLU A 177 -4.92 -13.43 12.30
C GLU A 177 -4.93 -11.98 12.76
N TYR A 178 -5.55 -11.08 12.00
CA TYR A 178 -5.69 -9.69 12.40
C TYR A 178 -6.57 -9.57 13.66
N VAL A 179 -7.70 -10.27 13.71
CA VAL A 179 -8.60 -10.30 14.87
C VAL A 179 -7.90 -10.90 16.09
N ALA A 180 -7.23 -12.03 15.95
CA ALA A 180 -6.45 -12.66 17.02
C ALA A 180 -5.34 -11.72 17.57
N GLY A 181 -4.76 -10.91 16.69
CA GLY A 181 -3.83 -9.84 17.10
C GLY A 181 -4.52 -8.80 17.99
N ARG A 182 -5.70 -8.33 17.60
CA ARG A 182 -6.48 -7.37 18.41
C ARG A 182 -6.86 -7.92 19.77
N GLU A 183 -7.32 -9.16 19.81
CA GLU A 183 -7.71 -9.85 21.07
C GLU A 183 -6.49 -10.07 21.98
N GLY A 184 -5.32 -10.38 21.40
CA GLY A 184 -4.07 -10.52 22.15
C GLY A 184 -3.50 -9.21 22.71
N GLY A 185 -3.99 -8.08 22.23
CA GLY A 185 -3.71 -6.76 22.78
C GLY A 185 -2.23 -6.35 22.76
N VAL A 186 -1.92 -5.35 23.58
CA VAL A 186 -0.58 -4.74 23.66
C VAL A 186 0.49 -5.72 24.14
N ASP A 187 0.15 -6.67 25.00
CA ASP A 187 1.13 -7.65 25.49
C ASP A 187 1.65 -8.55 24.37
N LEU A 188 0.82 -8.85 23.40
CA LEU A 188 1.24 -9.60 22.22
C LEU A 188 2.29 -8.84 21.39
N LEU A 189 2.26 -7.51 21.38
CA LEU A 189 3.25 -6.70 20.64
C LEU A 189 4.68 -6.95 21.11
N LYS A 190 4.88 -7.26 22.38
CA LYS A 190 6.20 -7.56 22.94
C LYS A 190 6.89 -8.72 22.20
N SER A 191 6.11 -9.66 21.67
CA SER A 191 6.63 -10.80 20.90
C SER A 191 7.16 -10.41 19.51
N PHE A 192 6.78 -9.25 19.00
CA PHE A 192 7.18 -8.75 17.68
C PHE A 192 8.27 -7.68 17.75
N VAL A 193 8.61 -7.20 18.95
CA VAL A 193 9.57 -6.11 19.15
C VAL A 193 11.00 -6.66 19.21
N GLY A 194 11.95 -5.94 18.57
CA GLY A 194 13.37 -6.21 18.64
C GLY A 194 13.89 -7.26 17.67
N ALA A 195 15.22 -7.39 17.59
CA ALA A 195 15.90 -8.26 16.62
C ALA A 195 15.59 -9.76 16.80
N LYS A 196 15.20 -10.16 17.99
CA LYS A 196 14.75 -11.52 18.31
C LYS A 196 13.24 -11.70 18.22
N GLY A 197 12.50 -10.61 18.00
CA GLY A 197 11.07 -10.68 17.75
C GLY A 197 10.83 -11.60 16.57
N LYS A 198 10.02 -12.64 16.76
CA LYS A 198 9.71 -13.63 15.71
C LYS A 198 8.91 -12.94 14.61
N GLY A 199 9.65 -12.22 13.84
CA GLY A 199 9.42 -11.65 12.55
C GLY A 199 7.99 -11.42 12.13
N ALA A 200 7.43 -10.27 12.46
CA ALA A 200 6.26 -9.76 11.75
C ALA A 200 6.50 -9.77 10.22
N SER A 201 7.75 -9.70 9.78
CA SER A 201 8.17 -9.82 8.38
C SER A 201 8.25 -11.26 7.86
N SER A 202 8.19 -12.28 8.72
CA SER A 202 8.37 -13.68 8.33
C SER A 202 7.21 -14.21 7.47
N SER A 203 6.01 -13.71 7.67
CA SER A 203 4.84 -14.08 6.87
C SER A 203 3.76 -13.01 6.87
N PRO A 204 2.87 -13.00 5.86
CA PRO A 204 1.69 -12.14 5.86
C PRO A 204 0.82 -12.28 7.12
N SER A 205 0.63 -13.49 7.60
CA SER A 205 -0.14 -13.80 8.81
C SER A 205 0.49 -13.16 10.05
N SER A 206 1.78 -13.32 10.26
CA SER A 206 2.50 -12.72 11.40
C SER A 206 2.43 -11.19 11.38
N TYR A 207 2.58 -10.58 10.20
CA TYR A 207 2.44 -9.14 10.03
C TYR A 207 1.03 -8.67 10.39
N LEU A 208 -0.02 -9.36 9.92
CA LEU A 208 -1.41 -9.00 10.21
C LEU A 208 -1.73 -9.14 11.69
N LYS A 209 -1.23 -10.19 12.34
CA LYS A 209 -1.38 -10.37 13.79
C LYS A 209 -0.72 -9.24 14.57
N MET A 210 0.49 -8.85 14.19
CA MET A 210 1.16 -7.67 14.77
C MET A 210 0.35 -6.40 14.58
N MET A 211 -0.18 -6.16 13.37
CA MET A 211 -0.98 -4.96 13.09
C MET A 211 -2.32 -4.97 13.83
N GLY A 212 -2.92 -6.14 14.03
CA GLY A 212 -4.09 -6.31 14.88
C GLY A 212 -3.81 -5.91 16.32
N ALA A 213 -2.71 -6.37 16.91
CA ALA A 213 -2.30 -5.99 18.26
C ALA A 213 -2.01 -4.48 18.37
N LEU A 214 -1.35 -3.91 17.36
CA LEU A 214 -1.04 -2.49 17.29
C LEU A 214 -2.28 -1.60 17.22
N SER A 215 -3.39 -2.09 16.62
CA SER A 215 -4.64 -1.35 16.49
C SER A 215 -5.31 -1.01 17.83
N ASN A 216 -4.89 -1.63 18.93
CA ASN A 216 -5.35 -1.27 20.27
C ASN A 216 -4.65 -0.04 20.84
N LEU A 217 -3.43 0.28 20.37
CA LEU A 217 -2.70 1.47 20.78
C LEU A 217 -3.03 2.67 19.90
N ILE A 218 -3.14 2.41 18.62
CA ILE A 218 -3.39 3.44 17.62
C ILE A 218 -4.59 2.98 16.80
N PRO A 219 -5.74 3.67 16.92
CA PRO A 219 -6.92 3.29 16.16
C PRO A 219 -6.58 3.15 14.67
N PRO A 220 -7.05 2.08 14.02
CA PRO A 220 -6.83 1.92 12.61
C PRO A 220 -7.53 3.06 11.86
N PHE A 221 -6.79 3.65 10.97
CA PHE A 221 -7.20 4.61 9.94
C PHE A 221 -8.61 5.20 10.10
N LYS A 222 -8.75 6.27 10.87
CA LYS A 222 -9.82 7.25 10.58
C LYS A 222 -9.26 8.15 9.49
N LEU A 223 -9.82 8.03 8.30
CA LEU A 223 -9.68 9.00 7.23
C LEU A 223 -10.42 10.28 7.59
#